data_b5e893c5f2964aaee88f605850f26d6b
#
_entry.id   b5e893c5f2964aaee88f605850f26d6b
#
_cell.length_a   1.000
_cell.length_b   1.000
_cell.length_c   1.000
_cell.angle_alpha   90.00
_cell.angle_beta   90.00
_cell.angle_gamma   90.00
#
_symmetry.space_group_name_H-M   'P 1'
#
loop_
_entity.id
_entity.type
_entity.pdbx_description
1 polymer ?
#
loop_
_entity_poly.entity_id
_entity_poly.type
_entity_poly.pdbx_seq_one_letter_code
_entity_poly.pdbx_strand_id
1 'polypeptide(L)'
;MDIEPNELIAILTIIFTTQQQWMLMFNMIMRLGDKRIENQSPHLRYQIRQLNFFRLIHESDIACRESTQMDRRCFTILCTMLRTRKGLEATQYVDVEEMVAIFLHIVAHDVKNRVARRHCARSGETVSRHFNAVLNAVLRLHEILLKQPDPVTHSCSHEKWRWFQNCLGALDGTHIKVNVSMSDCPRYRFRKGDITTNVLGVCS
;
A
#
# COMPACT_ATOMS: atom_id res chain seq x y z
N MET A 1 -43.93 -17.29 -10.94
CA MET A 1 -43.14 -17.88 -12.03
C MET A 1 -41.92 -18.45 -11.32
N ASP A 2 -42.06 -19.69 -10.86
CA ASP A 2 -41.02 -20.34 -10.03
C ASP A 2 -40.00 -20.96 -11.00
N ILE A 3 -38.77 -20.50 -10.91
CA ILE A 3 -37.67 -21.05 -11.70
C ILE A 3 -37.33 -22.42 -11.12
N GLU A 4 -37.36 -23.45 -11.96
CA GLU A 4 -37.00 -24.81 -11.56
C GLU A 4 -35.54 -24.85 -11.03
N PRO A 5 -35.23 -25.61 -9.94
CA PRO A 5 -33.90 -25.70 -9.36
C PRO A 5 -32.80 -26.06 -10.37
N ASN A 6 -33.14 -26.86 -11.38
CA ASN A 6 -32.18 -27.26 -12.43
C ASN A 6 -31.85 -26.12 -13.39
N GLU A 7 -32.79 -25.22 -13.68
CA GLU A 7 -32.57 -24.03 -14.49
C GLU A 7 -31.67 -23.03 -13.75
N LEU A 8 -31.89 -22.88 -12.45
CA LEU A 8 -31.05 -22.02 -11.62
C LEU A 8 -29.60 -22.51 -11.59
N ILE A 9 -29.36 -23.81 -11.42
CA ILE A 9 -28.05 -24.43 -11.47
C ILE A 9 -27.39 -24.24 -12.83
N ALA A 10 -28.12 -24.39 -13.92
CA ALA A 10 -27.59 -24.17 -15.27
C ALA A 10 -27.17 -22.71 -15.48
N ILE A 11 -27.97 -21.75 -15.06
CA ILE A 11 -27.63 -20.31 -15.12
C ILE A 11 -26.38 -19.98 -14.29
N LEU A 12 -26.30 -20.47 -13.05
CA LEU A 12 -25.16 -20.26 -12.18
C LEU A 12 -23.88 -20.88 -12.77
N THR A 13 -23.98 -22.05 -13.40
CA THR A 13 -22.83 -22.70 -14.07
C THR A 13 -22.35 -21.88 -15.27
N ILE A 14 -23.26 -21.34 -16.07
CA ILE A 14 -22.91 -20.46 -17.20
C ILE A 14 -22.24 -19.18 -16.70
N ILE A 15 -22.78 -18.54 -15.66
CA ILE A 15 -22.18 -17.33 -15.08
C ILE A 15 -20.77 -17.64 -14.57
N PHE A 16 -20.58 -18.74 -13.87
CA PHE A 16 -19.28 -19.14 -13.31
C PHE A 16 -18.26 -19.45 -14.41
N THR A 17 -18.64 -20.17 -15.46
CA THR A 17 -17.75 -20.49 -16.59
C THR A 17 -17.38 -19.24 -17.41
N THR A 18 -18.32 -18.34 -17.65
CA THR A 18 -18.04 -17.07 -18.32
C THR A 18 -17.10 -16.19 -17.49
N GLN A 19 -17.30 -16.11 -16.18
CA GLN A 19 -16.41 -15.38 -15.29
C GLN A 19 -14.99 -15.94 -15.28
N GLN A 20 -14.83 -17.27 -15.28
CA GLN A 20 -13.52 -17.91 -15.42
C GLN A 20 -12.84 -17.59 -16.76
N GLN A 21 -13.60 -17.64 -17.87
CA GLN A 21 -13.06 -17.28 -19.20
C GLN A 21 -12.59 -15.82 -19.26
N TRP A 22 -13.37 -14.90 -18.70
CA TRP A 22 -12.97 -13.49 -18.60
C TRP A 22 -11.69 -13.31 -17.79
N MET A 23 -11.54 -14.01 -16.68
CA MET A 23 -10.31 -13.98 -15.84
C MET A 23 -9.10 -14.52 -16.63
N LEU A 24 -9.26 -15.58 -17.39
CA LEU A 24 -8.18 -16.14 -18.22
C LEU A 24 -7.79 -15.17 -19.34
N MET A 25 -8.75 -14.61 -20.06
CA MET A 25 -8.51 -13.61 -21.11
C MET A 25 -7.83 -12.36 -20.52
N PHE A 26 -8.32 -11.85 -19.40
CA PHE A 26 -7.69 -10.71 -18.71
C PHE A 26 -6.22 -11.00 -18.34
N ASN A 27 -5.95 -12.16 -17.76
CA ASN A 27 -4.58 -12.57 -17.43
C ASN A 27 -3.69 -12.73 -18.67
N MET A 28 -4.24 -13.23 -19.78
CA MET A 28 -3.52 -13.33 -21.05
C MET A 28 -3.18 -11.95 -21.62
N ILE A 29 -4.15 -11.04 -21.67
CA ILE A 29 -3.95 -9.65 -22.12
C ILE A 29 -2.90 -8.95 -21.26
N MET A 30 -2.95 -9.14 -19.94
CA MET A 30 -1.99 -8.54 -19.02
C MET A 30 -0.58 -9.11 -19.20
N ARG A 31 -0.43 -10.41 -19.50
CA ARG A 31 0.86 -11.03 -19.81
C ARG A 31 1.44 -10.54 -21.16
N LEU A 32 0.59 -10.32 -22.15
CA LEU A 32 1.01 -9.75 -23.44
C LEU A 32 1.48 -8.30 -23.28
N GLY A 33 0.80 -7.52 -22.42
CA GLY A 33 1.24 -6.17 -22.07
C GLY A 33 2.61 -6.14 -21.40
N ASP A 34 2.88 -7.05 -20.44
CA ASP A 34 4.18 -7.16 -19.77
C ASP A 34 5.32 -7.47 -20.76
N LYS A 35 5.12 -8.43 -21.65
CA LYS A 35 6.10 -8.78 -22.70
C LYS A 35 6.35 -7.64 -23.68
N ARG A 36 5.31 -6.86 -24.00
CA ARG A 36 5.46 -5.67 -24.87
C ARG A 36 6.36 -4.60 -24.24
N ILE A 37 6.25 -4.38 -22.94
CA ILE A 37 7.08 -3.40 -22.22
C ILE A 37 8.53 -3.91 -22.13
N GLU A 38 8.74 -5.19 -21.87
CA GLU A 38 10.08 -5.79 -21.78
C GLU A 38 10.85 -5.76 -23.10
N ASN A 39 10.15 -5.87 -24.24
CA ASN A 39 10.75 -5.86 -25.59
C ASN A 39 10.95 -4.46 -26.17
N GLN A 40 10.59 -3.40 -25.47
CA GLN A 40 10.78 -2.02 -25.94
C GLN A 40 12.23 -1.56 -25.74
N SER A 41 12.64 -0.56 -26.56
CA SER A 41 13.96 0.06 -26.42
C SER A 41 14.16 0.63 -25.00
N PRO A 42 15.40 0.67 -24.48
CA PRO A 42 15.69 1.23 -23.17
C PRO A 42 15.17 2.66 -22.97
N HIS A 43 15.24 3.48 -24.02
CA HIS A 43 14.76 4.85 -24.03
C HIS A 43 13.24 4.94 -23.88
N LEU A 44 12.49 4.13 -24.61
CA LEU A 44 11.02 4.12 -24.52
C LEU A 44 10.53 3.61 -23.15
N ARG A 45 11.22 2.60 -22.59
CA ARG A 45 10.96 2.16 -21.20
C ARG A 45 11.19 3.27 -20.18
N TYR A 46 12.24 4.07 -20.35
CA TYR A 46 12.50 5.21 -19.48
C TYR A 46 11.37 6.25 -19.59
N GLN A 47 10.94 6.62 -20.78
CA GLN A 47 9.83 7.57 -20.98
C GLN A 47 8.53 7.08 -20.34
N ILE A 48 8.18 5.81 -20.50
CA ILE A 48 6.98 5.23 -19.88
C ILE A 48 7.04 5.33 -18.35
N ARG A 49 8.20 5.08 -17.74
CA ARG A 49 8.39 5.20 -16.29
C ARG A 49 8.20 6.63 -15.81
N GLN A 50 8.79 7.59 -16.50
CA GLN A 50 8.64 9.00 -16.17
C GLN A 50 7.19 9.45 -16.28
N LEU A 51 6.48 9.05 -17.33
CA LEU A 51 5.06 9.34 -17.49
C LEU A 51 4.20 8.70 -16.39
N ASN A 52 4.47 7.45 -16.02
CA ASN A 52 3.74 6.79 -14.96
C ASN A 52 3.96 7.47 -13.60
N PHE A 53 5.20 7.80 -13.28
CA PHE A 53 5.53 8.53 -12.06
C PHE A 53 4.89 9.93 -12.05
N PHE A 54 4.98 10.66 -13.17
CA PHE A 54 4.36 11.97 -13.29
C PHE A 54 2.84 11.91 -13.05
N ARG A 55 2.15 10.95 -13.65
CA ARG A 55 0.71 10.74 -13.44
C ARG A 55 0.36 10.43 -11.99
N LEU A 56 1.16 9.60 -11.33
CA LEU A 56 0.92 9.22 -9.94
C LEU A 56 1.00 10.40 -8.97
N ILE A 57 1.94 11.30 -9.15
CA ILE A 57 2.31 12.30 -8.14
C ILE A 57 2.08 13.73 -8.62
N HIS A 58 2.42 14.05 -9.88
CA HIS A 58 2.53 15.43 -10.34
C HIS A 58 1.35 15.91 -11.18
N GLU A 59 0.51 15.01 -11.68
CA GLU A 59 -0.62 15.39 -12.53
C GLU A 59 -1.61 16.27 -11.78
N SER A 60 -1.99 15.90 -10.55
CA SER A 60 -2.85 16.71 -9.68
C SER A 60 -2.68 16.30 -8.20
N ASP A 61 -3.16 17.16 -7.28
CA ASP A 61 -3.21 16.80 -5.85
C ASP A 61 -4.18 15.65 -5.58
N ILE A 62 -5.24 15.54 -6.38
CA ILE A 62 -6.21 14.44 -6.32
C ILE A 62 -5.52 13.13 -6.72
N ALA A 63 -4.80 13.11 -7.84
CA ALA A 63 -4.07 11.93 -8.30
C ALA A 63 -3.02 11.46 -7.27
N CYS A 64 -2.28 12.39 -6.67
CA CYS A 64 -1.32 12.08 -5.61
C CYS A 64 -2.03 11.46 -4.40
N ARG A 65 -3.14 12.04 -3.95
CA ARG A 65 -3.91 11.53 -2.81
C ARG A 65 -4.54 10.17 -3.09
N GLU A 66 -5.09 9.97 -4.29
CA GLU A 66 -5.63 8.68 -4.70
C GLU A 66 -4.55 7.61 -4.78
N SER A 67 -3.36 7.95 -5.26
CA SER A 67 -2.25 6.99 -5.44
C SER A 67 -1.50 6.66 -4.16
N THR A 68 -1.33 7.62 -3.24
CA THR A 68 -0.45 7.51 -2.06
C THR A 68 -1.16 7.71 -0.73
N GLN A 69 -2.46 8.05 -0.74
CA GLN A 69 -3.26 8.47 0.43
C GLN A 69 -2.65 9.68 1.16
N MET A 70 -1.88 10.51 0.43
CA MET A 70 -1.15 11.63 0.98
C MET A 70 -1.21 12.84 0.04
N ASP A 71 -1.31 14.05 0.61
CA ASP A 71 -1.19 15.30 -0.15
C ASP A 71 0.21 15.46 -0.72
N ARG A 72 0.34 16.07 -1.89
CA ARG A 72 1.62 16.32 -2.55
C ARG A 72 2.62 17.07 -1.66
N ARG A 73 2.14 18.04 -0.87
CA ARG A 73 2.98 18.76 0.09
C ARG A 73 3.56 17.83 1.17
N CYS A 74 2.72 16.98 1.76
CA CYS A 74 3.15 15.98 2.74
C CYS A 74 4.10 14.95 2.12
N PHE A 75 3.82 14.51 0.90
CA PHE A 75 4.69 13.62 0.13
C PHE A 75 6.10 14.23 -0.06
N THR A 76 6.19 15.49 -0.48
CA THR A 76 7.47 16.19 -0.66
C THR A 76 8.24 16.33 0.65
N ILE A 77 7.55 16.66 1.74
CA ILE A 77 8.15 16.73 3.08
C ILE A 77 8.70 15.35 3.49
N LEU A 78 7.93 14.28 3.31
CA LEU A 78 8.36 12.92 3.61
C LEU A 78 9.61 12.54 2.80
N CYS A 79 9.62 12.77 1.49
CA CYS A 79 10.78 12.51 0.63
C CYS A 79 12.02 13.27 1.11
N THR A 80 11.86 14.54 1.48
CA THR A 80 12.95 15.37 2.02
C THR A 80 13.48 14.82 3.35
N MET A 81 12.59 14.41 4.26
CA MET A 81 12.98 13.81 5.54
C MET A 81 13.74 12.50 5.36
N LEU A 82 13.26 11.62 4.47
CA LEU A 82 13.91 10.34 4.19
C LEU A 82 15.30 10.53 3.57
N ARG A 83 15.45 11.51 2.66
CA ARG A 83 16.72 11.85 2.03
C ARG A 83 17.72 12.45 3.03
N THR A 84 17.29 13.47 3.78
CA THR A 84 18.21 14.26 4.63
C THR A 84 18.50 13.63 5.98
N ARG A 85 17.49 13.00 6.60
CA ARG A 85 17.59 12.50 7.97
C ARG A 85 17.95 11.03 8.07
N LYS A 86 17.60 10.21 7.07
CA LYS A 86 17.76 8.75 7.14
C LYS A 86 18.56 8.16 5.99
N GLY A 87 19.20 9.02 5.17
CA GLY A 87 20.17 8.62 4.16
C GLY A 87 19.60 7.74 3.06
N LEU A 88 18.31 7.94 2.69
CA LEU A 88 17.75 7.29 1.51
C LEU A 88 18.30 7.98 0.26
N GLU A 89 19.15 7.29 -0.47
CA GLU A 89 19.81 7.81 -1.65
C GLU A 89 19.14 7.33 -2.93
N ALA A 90 19.14 8.19 -3.95
CA ALA A 90 18.74 7.83 -5.28
C ALA A 90 19.71 6.79 -5.86
N THR A 91 19.19 5.87 -6.66
CA THR A 91 20.03 4.98 -7.47
C THR A 91 20.25 5.58 -8.85
N GLN A 92 21.16 5.01 -9.63
CA GLN A 92 21.43 5.46 -11.01
C GLN A 92 20.16 5.58 -11.88
N TYR A 93 19.11 4.80 -11.59
CA TYR A 93 17.91 4.69 -12.44
C TYR A 93 16.59 4.98 -11.73
N VAL A 94 16.60 5.20 -10.42
CA VAL A 94 15.38 5.42 -9.62
C VAL A 94 15.67 6.51 -8.59
N ASP A 95 14.89 7.56 -8.65
CA ASP A 95 14.98 8.67 -7.69
C ASP A 95 14.26 8.35 -6.39
N VAL A 96 14.57 9.09 -5.32
CA VAL A 96 13.96 8.91 -3.99
C VAL A 96 12.44 9.08 -4.05
N GLU A 97 11.95 10.09 -4.78
CA GLU A 97 10.53 10.34 -4.94
C GLU A 97 9.81 9.14 -5.60
N GLU A 98 10.42 8.52 -6.62
CA GLU A 98 9.85 7.33 -7.26
C GLU A 98 9.83 6.14 -6.30
N MET A 99 10.90 5.93 -5.51
CA MET A 99 10.95 4.86 -4.50
C MET A 99 9.84 5.03 -3.46
N VAL A 100 9.66 6.24 -2.95
CA VAL A 100 8.65 6.57 -1.93
C VAL A 100 7.25 6.44 -2.51
N ALA A 101 7.01 6.88 -3.75
CA ALA A 101 5.73 6.73 -4.42
C ALA A 101 5.34 5.25 -4.60
N ILE A 102 6.27 4.41 -5.03
CA ILE A 102 6.05 2.95 -5.14
C ILE A 102 5.70 2.35 -3.78
N PHE A 103 6.45 2.71 -2.74
CA PHE A 103 6.23 2.24 -1.38
C PHE A 103 4.83 2.62 -0.88
N LEU A 104 4.49 3.91 -0.96
CA LEU A 104 3.19 4.41 -0.51
C LEU A 104 2.03 3.79 -1.29
N HIS A 105 2.17 3.65 -2.62
CA HIS A 105 1.15 3.00 -3.44
C HIS A 105 0.88 1.55 -3.02
N ILE A 106 1.94 0.79 -2.71
CA ILE A 106 1.80 -0.59 -2.22
C ILE A 106 1.09 -0.63 -0.88
N VAL A 107 1.49 0.24 0.06
CA VAL A 107 0.93 0.27 1.41
C VAL A 107 -0.52 0.79 1.41
N ALA A 108 -0.80 1.85 0.63
CA ALA A 108 -2.12 2.47 0.55
C ALA A 108 -3.20 1.54 -0.04
N HIS A 109 -2.81 0.67 -0.99
CA HIS A 109 -3.77 -0.15 -1.74
C HIS A 109 -3.62 -1.65 -1.51
N ASP A 110 -2.74 -2.08 -0.61
CA ASP A 110 -2.43 -3.49 -0.34
C ASP A 110 -2.18 -4.30 -1.63
N VAL A 111 -1.47 -3.71 -2.59
CA VAL A 111 -1.24 -4.34 -3.88
C VAL A 111 -0.06 -5.30 -3.83
N LYS A 112 -0.23 -6.46 -4.47
CA LYS A 112 0.85 -7.44 -4.59
C LYS A 112 1.99 -6.87 -5.46
N ASN A 113 3.23 -7.24 -5.15
CA ASN A 113 4.43 -6.83 -5.90
C ASN A 113 4.27 -6.99 -7.43
N ARG A 114 3.64 -8.09 -7.90
CA ARG A 114 3.37 -8.32 -9.33
C ARG A 114 2.46 -7.25 -9.98
N VAL A 115 1.58 -6.61 -9.19
CA VAL A 115 0.71 -5.52 -9.67
C VAL A 115 1.50 -4.21 -9.68
N ALA A 116 2.20 -3.91 -8.59
CA ALA A 116 3.05 -2.73 -8.47
C ALA A 116 4.10 -2.65 -9.58
N ARG A 117 4.76 -3.79 -9.94
CA ARG A 117 5.75 -3.82 -11.03
C ARG A 117 5.17 -3.39 -12.37
N ARG A 118 3.91 -3.76 -12.67
CA ARG A 118 3.23 -3.34 -13.91
C ARG A 118 2.90 -1.87 -13.90
N HIS A 119 2.36 -1.41 -12.78
CA HIS A 119 1.97 -0.01 -12.60
C HIS A 119 3.17 0.94 -12.76
N CYS A 120 4.31 0.58 -12.16
CA CYS A 120 5.53 1.39 -12.19
C CYS A 120 6.45 1.06 -13.37
N ALA A 121 6.10 0.09 -14.24
CA ALA A 121 6.96 -0.42 -15.33
C ALA A 121 8.39 -0.80 -14.86
N ARG A 122 8.50 -1.40 -13.66
CA ARG A 122 9.76 -1.83 -13.04
C ARG A 122 9.79 -3.36 -12.88
N SER A 123 10.99 -3.93 -12.75
CA SER A 123 11.11 -5.35 -12.41
C SER A 123 10.62 -5.63 -10.98
N GLY A 124 10.15 -6.83 -10.72
CA GLY A 124 9.71 -7.22 -9.38
C GLY A 124 10.81 -7.13 -8.32
N GLU A 125 12.05 -7.42 -8.72
CA GLU A 125 13.24 -7.27 -7.87
C GLU A 125 13.48 -5.79 -7.51
N THR A 126 13.43 -4.89 -8.50
CA THR A 126 13.57 -3.44 -8.27
C THR A 126 12.52 -2.94 -7.29
N VAL A 127 11.25 -3.30 -7.50
CA VAL A 127 10.14 -2.90 -6.61
C VAL A 127 10.38 -3.42 -5.19
N SER A 128 10.74 -4.70 -5.03
CA SER A 128 10.98 -5.30 -3.72
C SER A 128 12.17 -4.65 -3.00
N ARG A 129 13.27 -4.41 -3.71
CA ARG A 129 14.47 -3.78 -3.15
C ARG A 129 14.19 -2.35 -2.66
N HIS A 130 13.52 -1.54 -3.47
CA HIS A 130 13.20 -0.16 -3.09
C HIS A 130 12.12 -0.09 -2.03
N PHE A 131 11.13 -0.99 -2.04
CA PHE A 131 10.15 -1.10 -0.97
C PHE A 131 10.84 -1.32 0.39
N ASN A 132 11.75 -2.29 0.48
CA ASN A 132 12.48 -2.56 1.73
C ASN A 132 13.42 -1.41 2.13
N ALA A 133 14.05 -0.74 1.16
CA ALA A 133 14.91 0.43 1.44
C ALA A 133 14.09 1.56 2.07
N VAL A 134 12.93 1.90 1.48
CA VAL A 134 12.04 2.94 2.01
C VAL A 134 11.45 2.51 3.35
N LEU A 135 11.00 1.27 3.50
CA LEU A 135 10.47 0.74 4.76
C LEU A 135 11.49 0.93 5.90
N ASN A 136 12.74 0.52 5.68
CA ASN A 136 13.79 0.68 6.68
C ASN A 136 14.05 2.16 7.01
N ALA A 137 14.03 3.04 6.01
CA ALA A 137 14.20 4.47 6.23
C ALA A 137 13.01 5.07 7.01
N VAL A 138 11.78 4.68 6.70
CA VAL A 138 10.56 5.10 7.43
C VAL A 138 10.60 4.60 8.87
N LEU A 139 10.97 3.35 9.10
CA LEU A 139 11.11 2.81 10.46
C LEU A 139 12.12 3.60 11.31
N ARG A 140 13.20 4.09 10.70
CA ARG A 140 14.17 4.94 11.39
C ARG A 140 13.65 6.34 11.70
N LEU A 141 12.58 6.81 11.06
CA LEU A 141 11.96 8.10 11.38
C LEU A 141 11.25 8.11 12.74
N HIS A 142 11.05 6.95 13.38
CA HIS A 142 10.39 6.86 14.69
C HIS A 142 11.06 7.77 15.73
N GLU A 143 12.39 7.90 15.73
CA GLU A 143 13.14 8.76 16.63
C GLU A 143 12.77 10.27 16.52
N ILE A 144 12.25 10.68 15.36
CA ILE A 144 11.91 12.07 15.07
C ILE A 144 10.39 12.28 15.17
N LEU A 145 9.60 11.31 14.72
CA LEU A 145 8.15 11.43 14.62
C LEU A 145 7.43 11.03 15.90
N LEU A 146 7.96 10.05 16.65
CA LEU A 146 7.38 9.66 17.91
C LEU A 146 7.84 10.64 19.00
N LYS A 147 6.90 11.42 19.50
CA LYS A 147 7.11 12.30 20.64
C LYS A 147 6.52 11.66 21.89
N GLN A 148 7.19 11.90 23.02
CA GLN A 148 6.59 11.53 24.30
C GLN A 148 5.34 12.39 24.51
N PRO A 149 4.17 11.78 24.79
CA PRO A 149 2.94 12.53 24.97
C PRO A 149 2.97 13.30 26.28
N ASP A 150 2.44 14.51 26.25
CA ASP A 150 2.19 15.30 27.47
C ASP A 150 0.82 14.93 28.06
N PRO A 151 0.71 14.81 29.38
CA PRO A 151 -0.56 14.50 30.01
C PRO A 151 -1.58 15.62 29.81
N VAL A 152 -2.85 15.26 29.67
CA VAL A 152 -3.93 16.23 29.57
C VAL A 152 -3.98 17.09 30.82
N THR A 153 -3.75 18.39 30.71
CA THR A 153 -3.74 19.34 31.83
C THR A 153 -5.14 19.69 32.32
N HIS A 154 -5.24 20.15 33.58
CA HIS A 154 -6.50 20.67 34.15
C HIS A 154 -7.04 21.89 33.38
N SER A 155 -6.18 22.62 32.69
CA SER A 155 -6.53 23.79 31.89
C SER A 155 -6.91 23.45 30.44
N CYS A 156 -7.05 22.17 30.07
CA CYS A 156 -7.40 21.75 28.72
C CYS A 156 -8.79 22.28 28.34
N SER A 157 -8.82 23.20 27.38
CA SER A 157 -10.06 23.80 26.84
C SER A 157 -10.77 22.93 25.81
N HIS A 158 -10.15 21.85 25.36
CA HIS A 158 -10.70 21.00 24.31
C HIS A 158 -11.84 20.14 24.86
N GLU A 159 -13.04 20.30 24.32
CA GLU A 159 -14.28 19.73 24.81
C GLU A 159 -14.24 18.21 25.01
N LYS A 160 -13.60 17.47 24.13
CA LYS A 160 -13.50 16.01 24.22
C LYS A 160 -12.48 15.52 25.25
N TRP A 161 -11.38 16.25 25.46
CA TRP A 161 -10.26 15.79 26.28
C TRP A 161 -10.29 16.30 27.73
N ARG A 162 -11.03 17.33 28.03
CA ARG A 162 -11.11 17.93 29.37
C ARG A 162 -11.50 16.95 30.50
N TRP A 163 -12.18 15.86 30.11
CA TRP A 163 -12.63 14.83 31.06
C TRP A 163 -11.55 13.76 31.36
N PHE A 164 -10.47 13.72 30.61
CA PHE A 164 -9.41 12.74 30.71
C PHE A 164 -8.14 13.34 31.31
N GLN A 165 -8.29 14.02 32.44
CA GLN A 165 -7.17 14.66 33.15
C GLN A 165 -6.08 13.65 33.51
N ASN A 166 -4.80 14.04 33.29
CA ASN A 166 -3.61 13.21 33.47
C ASN A 166 -3.52 12.00 32.53
N CYS A 167 -4.39 11.86 31.53
CA CYS A 167 -4.27 10.85 30.52
C CYS A 167 -3.15 11.21 29.53
N LEU A 168 -2.31 10.23 29.20
CA LEU A 168 -1.21 10.39 28.23
C LEU A 168 -1.65 10.10 26.79
N GLY A 169 -2.74 9.35 26.60
CA GLY A 169 -3.21 8.94 25.29
C GLY A 169 -4.25 7.82 25.39
N ALA A 170 -4.61 7.30 24.23
CA ALA A 170 -5.55 6.19 24.10
C ALA A 170 -4.84 4.93 23.61
N LEU A 171 -5.25 3.79 24.14
CA LEU A 171 -4.80 2.47 23.79
C LEU A 171 -5.94 1.70 23.15
N ASP A 172 -5.72 1.14 21.96
CA ASP A 172 -6.70 0.28 21.32
C ASP A 172 -6.02 -0.92 20.63
N GLY A 173 -6.69 -2.07 20.70
CA GLY A 173 -6.25 -3.30 20.08
C GLY A 173 -7.04 -3.60 18.81
N THR A 174 -6.36 -3.80 17.69
CA THR A 174 -7.00 -4.18 16.44
C THR A 174 -6.40 -5.44 15.82
N HIS A 175 -7.21 -6.17 15.08
CA HIS A 175 -6.77 -7.36 14.35
C HIS A 175 -6.50 -7.00 12.88
N ILE A 176 -5.24 -7.14 12.47
CA ILE A 176 -4.80 -6.92 11.09
C ILE A 176 -4.66 -8.26 10.38
N LYS A 177 -5.30 -8.42 9.21
CA LYS A 177 -5.15 -9.62 8.38
C LYS A 177 -3.72 -9.77 7.91
N VAL A 178 -3.17 -10.99 8.02
CA VAL A 178 -1.80 -11.29 7.64
C VAL A 178 -1.75 -12.46 6.66
N ASN A 179 -0.76 -12.42 5.78
CA ASN A 179 -0.42 -13.54 4.90
C ASN A 179 0.78 -14.27 5.49
N VAL A 180 0.54 -15.45 6.02
CA VAL A 180 1.56 -16.31 6.62
C VAL A 180 1.63 -17.66 5.90
N SER A 181 2.71 -18.40 6.11
CA SER A 181 2.84 -19.76 5.57
C SER A 181 1.75 -20.68 6.13
N MET A 182 1.42 -21.76 5.42
CA MET A 182 0.41 -22.73 5.89
C MET A 182 0.78 -23.33 7.25
N SER A 183 2.07 -23.50 7.53
CA SER A 183 2.59 -23.98 8.81
C SER A 183 2.32 -23.02 9.96
N ASP A 184 2.29 -21.74 9.70
CA ASP A 184 2.09 -20.69 10.72
C ASP A 184 0.62 -20.30 10.89
N CYS A 185 -0.26 -20.63 9.93
CA CYS A 185 -1.68 -20.29 9.98
C CYS A 185 -2.36 -20.62 11.34
N PRO A 186 -2.08 -21.75 12.01
CA PRO A 186 -2.69 -22.05 13.32
C PRO A 186 -2.38 -21.01 14.40
N ARG A 187 -1.18 -20.42 14.39
CA ARG A 187 -0.75 -19.39 15.37
C ARG A 187 -1.45 -18.04 15.18
N TYR A 188 -1.85 -17.74 13.94
CA TYR A 188 -2.48 -16.47 13.56
C TYR A 188 -4.00 -16.58 13.40
N ARG A 189 -4.56 -17.78 13.64
CA ARG A 189 -6.00 -17.99 13.51
C ARG A 189 -6.74 -17.39 14.69
N PHE A 190 -7.55 -16.37 14.39
CA PHE A 190 -8.42 -15.74 15.37
C PHE A 190 -9.69 -16.58 15.63
N ARG A 191 -10.38 -16.31 16.74
CA ARG A 191 -11.60 -17.03 17.16
C ARG A 191 -12.69 -17.11 16.09
N LYS A 192 -12.77 -16.12 15.20
CA LYS A 192 -13.74 -16.07 14.07
C LYS A 192 -13.25 -16.79 12.81
N GLY A 193 -12.05 -17.41 12.84
CA GLY A 193 -11.48 -18.16 11.72
C GLY A 193 -10.53 -17.39 10.81
N ASP A 194 -10.49 -16.07 10.88
CA ASP A 194 -9.58 -15.23 10.10
C ASP A 194 -8.11 -15.40 10.55
N ILE A 195 -7.19 -15.25 9.60
CA ILE A 195 -5.74 -15.24 9.87
C ILE A 195 -5.32 -13.78 10.11
N THR A 196 -5.09 -13.45 11.37
CA THR A 196 -4.83 -12.07 11.80
C THR A 196 -3.73 -12.02 12.86
N THR A 197 -3.06 -10.89 12.98
CA THR A 197 -2.24 -10.54 14.14
C THR A 197 -2.92 -9.47 14.96
N ASN A 198 -2.79 -9.55 16.28
CA ASN A 198 -3.28 -8.50 17.18
C ASN A 198 -2.22 -7.41 17.27
N VAL A 199 -2.62 -6.18 17.01
CA VAL A 199 -1.75 -5.01 17.07
C VAL A 199 -2.33 -4.03 18.09
N LEU A 200 -1.50 -3.64 19.05
CA LEU A 200 -1.83 -2.61 20.00
C LEU A 200 -1.44 -1.24 19.43
N GLY A 201 -2.42 -0.41 19.16
CA GLY A 201 -2.24 0.97 18.73
C GLY A 201 -2.25 1.92 19.94
N VAL A 202 -1.34 2.88 19.93
CA VAL A 202 -1.26 3.97 20.93
C VAL A 202 -1.28 5.29 20.19
N CYS A 203 -2.12 6.22 20.61
CA CYS A 203 -2.15 7.59 20.12
C CYS A 203 -2.24 8.58 21.28
N SER A 204 -1.62 9.74 21.12
CA SER A 204 -1.63 10.86 22.06
C SER A 204 -2.34 12.07 21.47
#